data_a46a6a4eb18a50f349786adca6cfcfcb
#
_entry.id   a46a6a4eb18a50f349786adca6cfcfcb
#
_cell.length_a   1.000
_cell.length_b   1.000
_cell.length_c   1.000
_cell.angle_alpha   90.00
_cell.angle_beta   90.00
_cell.angle_gamma   90.00
#
_symmetry.space_group_name_H-M   'P 1'
#
loop_
_entity.id
_entity.type
_entity.pdbx_description
1 polymer ?
#
loop_
_entity_poly.entity_id
_entity_poly.type
_entity_poly.pdbx_seq_one_letter_code
_entity_poly.pdbx_strand_id
1 'polypeptide(L)'
;MQYLVEGARGPLPPSPEQAIALLEDTVIPHFEYVIRLKAEGKILAGGVPVGDRAFVFIIEADSNDEADRIVRDMPAWGLLEWKVTPLQSVEARAEMERKVVQALRSAR
;
A
#
# COMPACT_ATOMS: atom_id res chain seq x y z
N MET A 1 -7.06 -11.28 -2.15
CA MET A 1 -7.61 -9.91 -2.36
C MET A 1 -6.46 -8.92 -2.48
N GLN A 2 -6.59 -7.96 -3.35
CA GLN A 2 -5.56 -6.95 -3.55
C GLN A 2 -5.93 -5.63 -2.91
N TYR A 3 -4.94 -4.91 -2.44
CA TYR A 3 -5.10 -3.62 -1.79
C TYR A 3 -4.05 -2.66 -2.30
N LEU A 4 -4.46 -1.42 -2.59
CA LEU A 4 -3.54 -0.32 -2.84
C LEU A 4 -3.17 0.31 -1.50
N VAL A 5 -1.89 0.31 -1.20
CA VAL A 5 -1.35 0.89 0.04
C VAL A 5 -0.54 2.12 -0.31
N GLU A 6 -0.94 3.25 0.25
CA GLU A 6 -0.27 4.52 0.03
C GLU A 6 0.15 5.09 1.39
N GLY A 7 1.46 5.29 1.57
CA GLY A 7 1.99 5.99 2.73
C GLY A 7 2.65 7.28 2.26
N ALA A 8 2.30 8.39 2.86
CA ALA A 8 2.75 9.71 2.41
C ALA A 8 3.17 10.58 3.58
N ARG A 9 3.78 11.72 3.25
CA ARG A 9 4.16 12.76 4.20
C ARG A 9 5.13 12.28 5.27
N GLY A 10 6.16 11.55 4.84
CA GLY A 10 7.24 11.15 5.72
C GLY A 10 7.93 12.37 6.32
N PRO A 11 8.46 12.25 7.54
CA PRO A 11 9.06 13.37 8.24
C PRO A 11 10.35 13.85 7.60
N LEU A 12 10.64 15.13 7.80
CA LEU A 12 11.91 15.74 7.45
C LEU A 12 12.63 16.08 8.76
N PRO A 13 13.67 15.31 9.14
CA PRO A 13 14.38 15.54 10.40
C PRO A 13 15.07 16.91 10.41
N PRO A 14 15.04 17.63 11.55
CA PRO A 14 15.60 18.97 11.64
C PRO A 14 17.12 19.04 11.79
N SER A 15 17.80 17.92 12.04
CA SER A 15 19.25 17.89 12.21
C SER A 15 19.85 16.65 11.57
N PRO A 16 21.17 16.69 11.23
CA PRO A 16 21.85 15.50 10.71
C PRO A 16 21.82 14.31 11.68
N GLU A 17 21.96 14.52 12.97
CA GLU A 17 21.93 13.45 13.96
C GLU A 17 20.55 12.78 14.01
N GLN A 18 19.48 13.55 13.97
CA GLN A 18 18.12 13.02 13.94
C GLN A 18 17.84 12.31 12.62
N ALA A 19 18.38 12.80 11.51
CA ALA A 19 18.26 12.15 10.21
C ALA A 19 18.96 10.78 10.21
N ILE A 20 20.16 10.70 10.75
CA ILE A 20 20.89 9.43 10.87
C ILE A 20 20.08 8.43 11.70
N ALA A 21 19.59 8.84 12.87
CA ALA A 21 18.81 7.98 13.73
C ALA A 21 17.52 7.49 13.04
N LEU A 22 16.79 8.37 12.37
CA LEU A 22 15.58 8.01 11.65
C LEU A 22 15.87 7.00 10.52
N LEU A 23 16.91 7.24 9.74
CA LEU A 23 17.28 6.36 8.64
C LEU A 23 17.73 4.99 9.14
N GLU A 24 18.63 4.94 10.12
CA GLU A 24 19.17 3.68 10.63
C GLU A 24 18.14 2.87 11.42
N ASP A 25 17.33 3.53 12.25
CA ASP A 25 16.45 2.84 13.19
C ASP A 25 15.08 2.51 12.58
N THR A 26 14.64 3.23 11.56
CA THR A 26 13.28 3.09 11.04
C THR A 26 13.20 2.94 9.52
N VAL A 27 13.78 3.85 8.76
CA VAL A 27 13.59 3.89 7.31
C VAL A 27 14.26 2.71 6.62
N ILE A 28 15.50 2.43 6.94
CA ILE A 28 16.22 1.28 6.36
C ILE A 28 15.58 -0.04 6.78
N PRO A 29 15.23 -0.28 8.06
CA PRO A 29 14.46 -1.46 8.43
C PRO A 29 13.11 -1.57 7.72
N HIS A 30 12.45 -0.44 7.42
CA HIS A 30 11.21 -0.44 6.65
C HIS A 30 11.45 -0.95 5.22
N PHE A 31 12.47 -0.48 4.55
CA PHE A 31 12.84 -0.99 3.21
C PHE A 31 13.16 -2.47 3.24
N GLU A 32 13.89 -2.93 4.24
CA GLU A 32 14.23 -4.35 4.39
C GLU A 32 12.98 -5.21 4.58
N TYR A 33 12.03 -4.75 5.38
CA TYR A 33 10.74 -5.39 5.59
C TYR A 33 9.96 -5.49 4.26
N VAL A 34 9.89 -4.41 3.51
CA VAL A 34 9.20 -4.35 2.21
C VAL A 34 9.85 -5.30 1.20
N ILE A 35 11.17 -5.31 1.13
CA ILE A 35 11.91 -6.20 0.24
C ILE A 35 11.60 -7.66 0.57
N ARG A 36 11.55 -8.02 1.85
CA ARG A 36 11.20 -9.37 2.29
C ARG A 36 9.76 -9.74 1.90
N LEU A 37 8.80 -8.86 2.12
CA LEU A 37 7.41 -9.11 1.73
C LEU A 37 7.26 -9.26 0.22
N LYS A 38 8.03 -8.50 -0.55
CA LYS A 38 8.05 -8.63 -2.01
C LYS A 38 8.58 -10.00 -2.43
N ALA A 39 9.65 -10.47 -1.80
CA ALA A 39 10.23 -11.79 -2.06
C ALA A 39 9.25 -12.92 -1.69
N GLU A 40 8.42 -12.72 -0.66
CA GLU A 40 7.41 -13.68 -0.23
C GLU A 40 6.12 -13.63 -1.06
N GLY A 41 6.02 -12.72 -2.02
CA GLY A 41 4.83 -12.57 -2.87
C GLY A 41 3.67 -11.83 -2.22
N LYS A 42 3.87 -11.19 -1.08
CA LYS A 42 2.84 -10.40 -0.42
C LYS A 42 2.75 -8.98 -0.96
N ILE A 43 3.84 -8.44 -1.45
CA ILE A 43 3.84 -7.19 -2.21
C ILE A 43 4.00 -7.54 -3.68
N LEU A 44 2.97 -7.25 -4.48
CA LEU A 44 2.90 -7.64 -5.88
C LEU A 44 3.57 -6.62 -6.79
N ALA A 45 3.50 -5.35 -6.44
CA ALA A 45 4.03 -4.24 -7.23
C ALA A 45 4.16 -3.00 -6.36
N GLY A 46 4.81 -1.99 -6.90
CA GLY A 46 4.93 -0.70 -6.25
C GLY A 46 6.36 -0.24 -6.12
N GLY A 47 6.53 0.84 -5.37
CA GLY A 47 7.83 1.45 -5.18
C GLY A 47 7.73 2.72 -4.38
N VAL A 48 8.72 3.57 -4.55
CA VAL A 48 8.81 4.85 -3.87
C VAL A 48 8.69 5.95 -4.92
N PRO A 49 7.75 6.89 -4.79
CA PRO A 49 7.68 8.05 -5.69
C PRO A 49 9.02 8.79 -5.71
N VAL A 50 9.49 9.11 -6.90
CA VAL A 50 10.82 9.70 -7.07
C VAL A 50 10.91 11.04 -6.34
N GLY A 51 11.90 11.15 -5.46
CA GLY A 51 12.15 12.40 -4.73
C GLY A 51 11.19 12.69 -3.58
N ASP A 52 10.31 11.75 -3.24
CA ASP A 52 9.33 11.95 -2.19
C ASP A 52 9.59 11.01 -1.00
N ARG A 53 9.07 11.38 0.15
CA ARG A 53 9.10 10.57 1.38
C ARG A 53 7.77 9.84 1.51
N ALA A 54 7.55 8.89 0.61
CA ALA A 54 6.29 8.18 0.46
C ALA A 54 6.52 6.76 -0.03
N PHE A 55 5.49 5.93 0.06
CA PHE A 55 5.51 4.55 -0.43
C PHE A 55 4.19 4.24 -1.11
N VAL A 56 4.23 3.45 -2.19
CA VAL A 56 3.03 3.00 -2.90
C VAL A 56 3.20 1.52 -3.22
N PHE A 57 2.30 0.69 -2.72
CA PHE A 57 2.36 -0.75 -2.93
C PHE A 57 1.00 -1.32 -3.31
N ILE A 58 1.03 -2.42 -4.05
CA ILE A 58 -0.12 -3.31 -4.18
C ILE A 58 0.22 -4.57 -3.41
N ILE A 59 -0.59 -4.89 -2.39
CA ILE A 59 -0.37 -6.07 -1.55
C ILE A 59 -1.46 -7.11 -1.79
N GLU A 60 -1.10 -8.37 -1.56
CA GLU A 60 -2.04 -9.49 -1.51
C GLU A 60 -2.31 -9.83 -0.05
N ALA A 61 -3.58 -9.94 0.31
CA ALA A 61 -3.99 -10.37 1.64
C ALA A 61 -5.30 -11.15 1.55
N ASP A 62 -5.54 -12.05 2.51
CA ASP A 62 -6.72 -12.89 2.52
C ASP A 62 -7.95 -12.16 3.05
N SER A 63 -7.74 -11.08 3.80
CA SER A 63 -8.81 -10.32 4.46
C SER A 63 -8.37 -8.90 4.73
N ASN A 64 -9.34 -8.06 5.07
CA ASN A 64 -9.06 -6.70 5.53
C ASN A 64 -8.19 -6.69 6.79
N ASP A 65 -8.42 -7.64 7.70
CA ASP A 65 -7.65 -7.73 8.93
C ASP A 65 -6.18 -8.07 8.66
N GLU A 66 -5.93 -8.98 7.72
CA GLU A 66 -4.57 -9.29 7.31
C GLU A 66 -3.90 -8.10 6.63
N ALA A 67 -4.61 -7.40 5.75
CA ALA A 67 -4.10 -6.20 5.09
C ALA A 67 -3.72 -5.13 6.11
N ASP A 68 -4.58 -4.88 7.09
CA ASP A 68 -4.33 -3.92 8.16
C ASP A 68 -3.07 -4.31 8.95
N ARG A 69 -2.93 -5.60 9.30
CA ARG A 69 -1.78 -6.09 10.04
C ARG A 69 -0.48 -5.93 9.26
N ILE A 70 -0.48 -6.25 7.97
CA ILE A 70 0.71 -6.08 7.12
C ILE A 70 1.16 -4.62 7.14
N VAL A 71 0.24 -3.68 7.02
CA VAL A 71 0.56 -2.25 7.00
C VAL A 71 1.01 -1.77 8.39
N ARG A 72 0.33 -2.19 9.45
CA ARG A 72 0.69 -1.78 10.82
C ARG A 72 2.04 -2.34 11.27
N ASP A 73 2.44 -3.49 10.75
CA ASP A 73 3.73 -4.10 11.07
C ASP A 73 4.90 -3.43 10.31
N MET A 74 4.61 -2.53 9.39
CA MET A 74 5.66 -1.79 8.71
C MET A 74 6.41 -0.88 9.69
N PRO A 75 7.75 -0.93 9.72
CA PRO A 75 8.53 -0.11 10.65
C PRO A 75 8.23 1.38 10.59
N ALA A 76 7.92 1.91 9.41
CA ALA A 76 7.58 3.32 9.23
C ALA A 76 6.09 3.64 9.41
N TRP A 77 5.28 2.69 9.92
CA TRP A 77 3.84 2.92 10.02
C TRP A 77 3.50 4.18 10.81
N GLY A 78 4.16 4.43 11.93
CA GLY A 78 3.90 5.59 12.77
C GLY A 78 4.43 6.92 12.22
N LEU A 79 5.19 6.89 11.12
CA LEU A 79 5.85 8.09 10.57
C LEU A 79 5.11 8.70 9.39
N LEU A 80 4.22 7.96 8.76
CA LEU A 80 3.52 8.41 7.55
C LEU A 80 2.02 8.44 7.78
N GLU A 81 1.33 9.10 6.85
CA GLU A 81 -0.12 9.01 6.75
C GLU A 81 -0.45 7.91 5.76
N TRP A 82 -1.25 6.93 6.16
CA TRP A 82 -1.54 5.74 5.37
C TRP A 82 -2.96 5.72 4.87
N LYS A 83 -3.11 5.24 3.63
CA LYS A 83 -4.40 4.94 3.04
C LYS A 83 -4.34 3.55 2.43
N VAL A 84 -5.27 2.70 2.79
CA VAL A 84 -5.37 1.34 2.27
C VAL A 84 -6.71 1.20 1.57
N THR A 85 -6.68 0.89 0.28
CA THR A 85 -7.86 0.81 -0.57
C THR A 85 -8.02 -0.60 -1.10
N PRO A 86 -9.10 -1.33 -0.76
CA PRO A 86 -9.39 -2.62 -1.39
C PRO A 86 -9.63 -2.43 -2.88
N LEU A 87 -9.10 -3.33 -3.68
CA LEU A 87 -9.25 -3.29 -5.13
C LEU A 87 -10.12 -4.43 -5.61
N GLN A 88 -11.09 -4.11 -6.44
CA GLN A 88 -11.83 -5.09 -7.22
C GLN A 88 -11.01 -5.46 -8.45
N SER A 89 -11.07 -6.72 -8.89
CA SER A 89 -10.41 -7.09 -10.13
C SER A 89 -11.06 -6.39 -11.32
N VAL A 90 -10.28 -6.15 -12.36
CA VAL A 90 -10.78 -5.54 -13.60
C VAL A 90 -11.86 -6.45 -14.23
N GLU A 91 -11.66 -7.76 -14.19
CA GLU A 91 -12.59 -8.75 -14.72
C GLU A 91 -13.93 -8.71 -13.98
N ALA A 92 -13.92 -8.64 -12.66
CA ALA A 92 -15.14 -8.55 -11.86
C ALA A 92 -15.89 -7.24 -12.12
N ARG A 93 -15.17 -6.13 -12.26
CA ARG A 93 -15.80 -4.85 -12.59
C ARG A 93 -16.41 -4.90 -13.98
N ALA A 94 -15.74 -5.46 -14.97
CA ALA A 94 -16.27 -5.60 -16.33
C ALA A 94 -17.57 -6.41 -16.34
N GLU A 95 -17.63 -7.51 -15.59
CA GLU A 95 -18.84 -8.31 -15.48
C GLU A 95 -19.99 -7.54 -14.81
N MET A 96 -19.69 -6.78 -13.77
CA MET A 96 -20.67 -5.93 -13.13
C MET A 96 -21.25 -4.90 -14.10
N GLU A 97 -20.41 -4.28 -14.94
CA GLU A 97 -20.87 -3.30 -15.92
C GLU A 97 -21.78 -3.93 -16.97
N ARG A 98 -21.50 -5.18 -17.38
CA ARG A 98 -22.40 -5.92 -18.28
C ARG A 98 -23.77 -6.12 -17.65
N LYS A 99 -23.83 -6.44 -16.36
CA LYS A 99 -25.09 -6.57 -15.64
C LYS A 99 -25.84 -5.24 -15.54
N VAL A 100 -25.13 -4.15 -15.36
CA VAL A 100 -25.74 -2.80 -15.35
C VAL A 100 -26.38 -2.51 -16.72
N VAL A 101 -25.71 -2.83 -17.83
CA VAL A 101 -26.27 -2.64 -19.17
C VAL A 101 -27.55 -3.45 -19.33
N GLN A 102 -27.57 -4.71 -18.91
CA GLN A 102 -28.77 -5.56 -18.98
C GLN A 102 -29.91 -4.98 -18.16
N ALA A 103 -29.64 -4.52 -16.95
CA ALA A 103 -30.65 -3.91 -16.08
C ALA A 103 -31.24 -2.64 -16.72
N LEU A 104 -30.39 -1.79 -17.31
CA LEU A 104 -30.85 -0.56 -17.97
C LEU A 104 -31.69 -0.86 -19.21
N ARG A 105 -31.33 -1.86 -20.00
CA ARG A 105 -32.11 -2.28 -21.17
C ARG A 105 -33.47 -2.84 -20.77
N SER A 106 -33.53 -3.61 -19.68
CA SER A 106 -34.78 -4.18 -19.18
C SER A 106 -35.71 -3.14 -18.62
N ALA A 107 -35.20 -2.00 -18.17
CA ALA A 107 -35.99 -0.90 -17.60
C ALA A 107 -36.59 0.03 -18.67
N ARG A 108 -36.21 -0.13 -19.94
CA ARG A 108 -36.73 0.73 -21.03
C ARG A 108 -38.09 0.30 -21.52
#